data_cd92b0bccd491939aab004ba223a5dc3
#
_entry.id   cd92b0bccd491939aab004ba223a5dc3
#
_cell.length_a   1.000
_cell.length_b   1.000
_cell.length_c   1.000
_cell.angle_alpha   90.00
_cell.angle_beta   90.00
_cell.angle_gamma   90.00
#
_symmetry.space_group_name_H-M   'P 1'
#
loop_
_entity.id
_entity.type
_entity.pdbx_description
1 polymer ?
#
loop_
_entity_poly.entity_id
_entity_poly.type
_entity_poly.pdbx_seq_one_letter_code
_entity_poly.pdbx_strand_id
1 'polypeptide(L)'
;LLENNLIKQHQPKFNVKLRDDKQYLVLRLLDPQPTGETKRQQFPRVEVVRNIRDDKANYFGPYHSATGARETLRTLNRHFQLRTCTDHVLETRGRPCLQYQIKRCSGPCALDVPPETYAEQVEDVKMFLGGKNVELVQRLRGRMTTRAENEDFETAAVLRDSLAAVERTLAKQHIVQDEFVDQDVWGIYREADAIEVAVMFIRAGKLVGRRAFNQKDQELP
;
A
#
# COMPACT_ATOMS: atom_id res chain seq x y z
N LEU A 1 -7.71 -18.21 -6.40
CA LEU A 1 -6.50 -17.48 -6.86
C LEU A 1 -5.75 -18.25 -7.94
N LEU A 2 -5.37 -19.51 -7.71
CA LEU A 2 -4.65 -20.33 -8.68
C LEU A 2 -5.46 -20.56 -9.98
N GLU A 3 -6.74 -20.89 -9.87
CA GLU A 3 -7.65 -21.05 -11.01
C GLU A 3 -7.69 -19.79 -11.88
N ASN A 4 -7.85 -18.63 -11.26
CA ASN A 4 -7.91 -17.33 -11.97
C ASN A 4 -6.58 -17.04 -12.70
N ASN A 5 -5.45 -17.34 -12.08
CA ASN A 5 -4.14 -17.16 -12.70
C ASN A 5 -3.93 -18.12 -13.87
N LEU A 6 -4.31 -19.38 -13.73
CA LEU A 6 -4.21 -20.38 -14.80
C LEU A 6 -5.14 -20.06 -15.97
N ILE A 7 -6.36 -19.58 -15.70
CA ILE A 7 -7.30 -19.16 -16.75
C ILE A 7 -6.74 -17.97 -17.54
N LYS A 8 -6.14 -16.99 -16.85
CA LYS A 8 -5.51 -15.84 -17.51
C LYS A 8 -4.27 -16.20 -18.31
N GLN A 9 -3.50 -17.18 -17.83
CA GLN A 9 -2.29 -17.65 -18.51
C GLN A 9 -2.60 -18.51 -19.73
N HIS A 10 -3.58 -19.42 -19.64
CA HIS A 10 -3.87 -20.43 -20.66
C HIS A 10 -5.08 -20.11 -21.53
N GLN A 11 -5.90 -19.11 -21.19
CA GLN A 11 -7.11 -18.67 -21.91
C GLN A 11 -7.94 -19.82 -22.52
N PRO A 12 -8.43 -20.76 -21.68
CA PRO A 12 -9.09 -21.95 -22.18
C PRO A 12 -10.37 -21.61 -22.95
N LYS A 13 -10.55 -22.24 -24.13
CA LYS A 13 -11.61 -21.92 -25.13
C LYS A 13 -13.03 -21.98 -24.57
N PHE A 14 -13.30 -22.86 -23.60
CA PHE A 14 -14.62 -23.16 -23.10
C PHE A 14 -14.95 -22.49 -21.75
N ASN A 15 -14.05 -21.65 -21.22
CA ASN A 15 -14.32 -20.95 -19.99
C ASN A 15 -15.12 -19.67 -20.25
N VAL A 16 -16.41 -19.68 -19.88
CA VAL A 16 -17.31 -18.53 -20.04
C VAL A 16 -17.15 -17.51 -18.92
N LYS A 17 -16.74 -17.96 -17.73
CA LYS A 17 -16.45 -17.12 -16.56
C LYS A 17 -14.95 -16.85 -16.46
N LEU A 18 -14.58 -15.66 -15.99
CA LEU A 18 -13.19 -15.23 -15.78
C LEU A 18 -12.36 -14.98 -17.06
N ARG A 19 -13.01 -14.83 -18.22
CA ARG A 19 -12.38 -14.36 -19.46
C ARG A 19 -11.94 -12.89 -19.43
N ASP A 20 -12.04 -12.24 -18.29
CA ASP A 20 -11.67 -10.83 -18.17
C ASP A 20 -10.16 -10.67 -18.33
N ASP A 21 -9.73 -10.20 -19.48
CA ASP A 21 -8.35 -9.81 -19.81
C ASP A 21 -7.87 -8.59 -19.01
N LYS A 22 -8.68 -8.08 -18.08
CA LYS A 22 -8.32 -6.94 -17.27
C LYS A 22 -7.13 -7.27 -16.41
N GLN A 23 -6.02 -6.65 -16.72
CA GLN A 23 -4.84 -6.69 -15.88
C GLN A 23 -5.17 -6.21 -14.46
N TYR A 24 -4.49 -6.77 -13.47
CA TYR A 24 -4.63 -6.34 -12.08
C TYR A 24 -4.31 -4.85 -11.95
N LEU A 25 -4.99 -4.20 -11.03
CA LEU A 25 -4.69 -2.82 -10.71
C LEU A 25 -3.34 -2.74 -10.01
N VAL A 26 -2.56 -1.73 -10.37
CA VAL A 26 -1.32 -1.35 -9.70
C VAL A 26 -1.36 0.13 -9.34
N LEU A 27 -0.66 0.52 -8.29
CA LEU A 27 -0.43 1.91 -7.94
C LEU A 27 0.86 2.35 -8.61
N ARG A 28 0.79 3.44 -9.38
CA ARG A 28 1.91 4.05 -10.09
C ARG A 28 2.31 5.34 -9.40
N LEU A 29 3.60 5.52 -9.16
CA LEU A 29 4.17 6.72 -8.55
C LEU A 29 5.47 7.08 -9.26
N LEU A 30 5.54 8.29 -9.79
CA LEU A 30 6.77 8.84 -10.35
C LEU A 30 7.70 9.31 -9.22
N ASP A 31 9.00 9.24 -9.46
CA ASP A 31 9.96 9.89 -8.59
C ASP A 31 9.90 11.41 -8.76
N PRO A 32 9.87 12.16 -7.67
CA PRO A 32 9.91 13.61 -7.73
C PRO A 32 11.26 14.08 -8.28
N GLN A 33 11.22 15.11 -9.08
CA GLN A 33 12.40 15.81 -9.56
C GLN A 33 12.42 17.22 -8.96
N PRO A 34 13.09 17.44 -7.81
CA PRO A 34 13.10 18.73 -7.12
C PRO A 34 13.57 19.89 -8.00
N THR A 35 14.52 19.62 -8.90
CA THR A 35 15.06 20.59 -9.87
C THR A 35 14.30 20.60 -11.20
N GLY A 36 13.16 19.87 -11.30
CA GLY A 36 12.35 19.80 -12.51
C GLY A 36 11.73 21.15 -12.88
N GLU A 37 11.60 21.41 -14.18
CA GLU A 37 11.08 22.70 -14.69
C GLU A 37 9.56 22.86 -14.48
N THR A 38 8.84 21.76 -14.31
CA THR A 38 7.38 21.77 -14.18
C THR A 38 6.91 21.31 -12.80
N LYS A 39 5.81 21.90 -12.31
CA LYS A 39 5.18 21.45 -11.07
C LYS A 39 4.83 19.95 -11.08
N ARG A 40 4.50 19.39 -12.24
CA ARG A 40 4.22 17.97 -12.41
C ARG A 40 5.42 17.09 -12.07
N GLN A 41 6.63 17.50 -12.47
CA GLN A 41 7.87 16.78 -12.18
C GLN A 41 8.26 16.89 -10.70
N GLN A 42 8.05 18.05 -10.10
CA GLN A 42 8.36 18.31 -8.70
C GLN A 42 7.38 17.63 -7.74
N PHE A 43 6.08 17.58 -8.11
CA PHE A 43 4.99 17.14 -7.26
C PHE A 43 4.19 15.99 -7.89
N PRO A 44 4.75 14.77 -8.01
CA PRO A 44 4.03 13.62 -8.54
C PRO A 44 2.86 13.22 -7.63
N ARG A 45 1.92 12.43 -8.17
CA ARG A 45 0.80 11.85 -7.43
C ARG A 45 0.76 10.34 -7.59
N VAL A 46 0.10 9.65 -6.68
CA VAL A 46 -0.21 8.23 -6.83
C VAL A 46 -1.38 8.06 -7.78
N GLU A 47 -1.23 7.19 -8.76
CA GLU A 47 -2.25 6.86 -9.76
C GLU A 47 -2.60 5.38 -9.70
N VAL A 48 -3.89 5.05 -9.89
CA VAL A 48 -4.33 3.67 -10.06
C VAL A 48 -4.34 3.37 -11.56
N VAL A 49 -3.52 2.44 -11.99
CA VAL A 49 -3.40 2.05 -13.41
C VAL A 49 -3.53 0.54 -13.57
N ARG A 50 -3.81 0.09 -14.79
CA ARG A 50 -3.87 -1.34 -15.13
C ARG A 50 -2.63 -1.78 -15.91
N ASN A 51 -2.09 -0.88 -16.73
CA ASN A 51 -0.97 -1.19 -17.61
C ASN A 51 0.32 -0.63 -17.01
N ILE A 52 1.31 -1.48 -16.86
CA ILE A 52 2.67 -1.09 -16.52
C ILE A 52 3.32 -0.58 -17.80
N ARG A 53 3.97 0.59 -17.74
CA ARG A 53 4.68 1.21 -18.84
C ARG A 53 6.17 1.25 -18.49
N ASP A 54 7.02 1.27 -19.49
CA ASP A 54 8.45 1.51 -19.31
C ASP A 54 8.71 3.03 -19.25
N ASP A 55 8.37 3.64 -18.09
CA ASP A 55 8.42 5.09 -17.89
C ASP A 55 9.19 5.52 -16.63
N LYS A 56 10.04 4.64 -16.12
CA LYS A 56 10.83 4.85 -14.88
C LYS A 56 9.97 5.17 -13.63
N ALA A 57 8.66 4.88 -13.65
CA ALA A 57 7.80 5.01 -12.49
C ALA A 57 7.91 3.79 -11.57
N ASN A 58 7.64 3.99 -10.30
CA ASN A 58 7.52 2.90 -9.34
C ASN A 58 6.11 2.33 -9.42
N TYR A 59 6.01 1.00 -9.52
CA TYR A 59 4.74 0.28 -9.61
C TYR A 59 4.60 -0.64 -8.41
N PHE A 60 3.49 -0.52 -7.69
CA PHE A 60 3.20 -1.27 -6.47
C PHE A 60 1.92 -2.10 -6.64
N GLY A 61 1.97 -3.36 -6.27
CA GLY A 61 0.90 -4.34 -6.43
C GLY A 61 1.45 -5.65 -7.00
N PRO A 62 0.67 -6.54 -7.59
CA PRO A 62 -0.70 -6.34 -8.08
C PRO A 62 -1.79 -6.39 -7.00
N TYR A 63 -2.82 -5.57 -7.13
CA TYR A 63 -4.00 -5.61 -6.27
C TYR A 63 -5.07 -6.53 -6.85
N HIS A 64 -5.47 -7.54 -6.10
CA HIS A 64 -6.49 -8.51 -6.55
C HIS A 64 -7.89 -7.92 -6.65
N SER A 65 -8.17 -6.83 -5.93
CA SER A 65 -9.46 -6.15 -6.00
C SER A 65 -9.30 -4.64 -6.21
N ALA A 66 -10.21 -4.07 -6.98
CA ALA A 66 -10.29 -2.63 -7.16
C ALA A 66 -10.60 -1.88 -5.84
N THR A 67 -11.31 -2.54 -4.95
CA THR A 67 -11.63 -2.00 -3.62
C THR A 67 -10.36 -1.88 -2.79
N GLY A 68 -9.52 -2.94 -2.73
CA GLY A 68 -8.26 -2.92 -1.98
C GLY A 68 -7.29 -1.84 -2.48
N ALA A 69 -7.12 -1.71 -3.81
CA ALA A 69 -6.29 -0.65 -4.38
C ALA A 69 -6.79 0.76 -4.00
N ARG A 70 -8.13 0.98 -4.04
CA ARG A 70 -8.73 2.26 -3.66
C ARG A 70 -8.65 2.55 -2.17
N GLU A 71 -8.76 1.53 -1.32
CA GLU A 71 -8.59 1.67 0.14
C GLU A 71 -7.16 2.06 0.49
N THR A 72 -6.18 1.39 -0.12
CA THR A 72 -4.76 1.77 0.02
C THR A 72 -4.55 3.22 -0.42
N LEU A 73 -5.05 3.60 -1.60
CA LEU A 73 -4.95 4.98 -2.08
C LEU A 73 -5.64 5.99 -1.14
N ARG A 74 -6.80 5.65 -0.56
CA ARG A 74 -7.47 6.52 0.43
C ARG A 74 -6.63 6.69 1.69
N THR A 75 -6.00 5.63 2.17
CA THR A 75 -5.08 5.68 3.32
C THR A 75 -3.89 6.57 3.03
N LEU A 76 -3.25 6.41 1.87
CA LEU A 76 -2.16 7.27 1.44
C LEU A 76 -2.57 8.75 1.39
N ASN A 77 -3.65 9.06 0.69
CA ASN A 77 -4.15 10.42 0.54
C ASN A 77 -4.58 11.06 1.87
N ARG A 78 -4.91 10.25 2.86
CA ARG A 78 -5.30 10.74 4.19
C ARG A 78 -4.11 11.11 5.06
N HIS A 79 -3.01 10.36 4.95
CA HIS A 79 -1.94 10.41 5.94
C HIS A 79 -0.61 10.97 5.42
N PHE A 80 -0.35 10.91 4.11
CA PHE A 80 0.93 11.34 3.53
C PHE A 80 0.88 12.68 2.79
N GLN A 81 -0.26 13.36 2.78
CA GLN A 81 -0.45 14.70 2.24
C GLN A 81 -0.02 14.90 0.77
N LEU A 82 0.08 13.84 -0.01
CA LEU A 82 0.35 13.98 -1.44
C LEU A 82 -0.86 14.58 -2.17
N ARG A 83 -0.60 15.29 -3.25
CA ARG A 83 -1.68 15.82 -4.08
C ARG A 83 -2.49 14.71 -4.74
N THR A 84 -3.78 14.94 -4.87
CA THR A 84 -4.72 14.03 -5.55
C THR A 84 -5.27 14.60 -6.86
N CYS A 85 -5.04 15.90 -7.10
CA CYS A 85 -5.54 16.61 -8.29
C CYS A 85 -4.81 16.20 -9.56
N THR A 86 -5.44 16.45 -10.71
CA THR A 86 -4.84 16.27 -12.03
C THR A 86 -3.73 17.28 -12.28
N ASP A 87 -2.85 17.00 -13.24
CA ASP A 87 -1.73 17.90 -13.57
C ASP A 87 -2.23 19.26 -14.05
N HIS A 88 -3.30 19.28 -14.85
CA HIS A 88 -3.94 20.53 -15.28
C HIS A 88 -4.40 21.40 -14.09
N VAL A 89 -5.04 20.79 -13.08
CA VAL A 89 -5.47 21.50 -11.88
C VAL A 89 -4.28 21.97 -11.03
N LEU A 90 -3.20 21.20 -10.98
CA LEU A 90 -1.97 21.58 -10.30
C LEU A 90 -1.38 22.87 -10.88
N GLU A 91 -1.38 23.01 -12.19
CA GLU A 91 -0.78 24.15 -12.90
C GLU A 91 -1.68 25.40 -12.93
N THR A 92 -2.98 25.20 -13.00
CA THR A 92 -3.93 26.32 -13.21
C THR A 92 -4.57 26.87 -11.95
N ARG A 93 -4.52 26.14 -10.83
CA ARG A 93 -5.20 26.55 -9.60
C ARG A 93 -4.40 27.58 -8.82
N GLY A 94 -5.00 28.76 -8.55
CA GLY A 94 -4.37 29.85 -7.80
C GLY A 94 -4.73 29.92 -6.30
N ARG A 95 -5.56 29.01 -5.78
CA ARG A 95 -5.96 28.98 -4.37
C ARG A 95 -6.05 27.55 -3.81
N PRO A 96 -5.74 27.34 -2.52
CA PRO A 96 -5.82 26.03 -1.89
C PRO A 96 -7.23 25.44 -1.98
N CYS A 97 -7.32 24.13 -2.17
CA CYS A 97 -8.57 23.39 -2.23
C CYS A 97 -8.95 22.79 -0.86
N LEU A 98 -10.13 22.16 -0.79
CA LEU A 98 -10.60 21.50 0.41
C LEU A 98 -9.61 20.43 0.93
N GLN A 99 -8.90 19.73 0.05
CA GLN A 99 -7.91 18.71 0.49
C GLN A 99 -6.78 19.33 1.31
N TYR A 100 -6.37 20.54 0.98
CA TYR A 100 -5.42 21.30 1.81
C TYR A 100 -6.04 21.67 3.16
N GLN A 101 -7.26 22.23 3.15
CA GLN A 101 -7.93 22.69 4.37
C GLN A 101 -8.14 21.54 5.39
N ILE A 102 -8.42 20.34 4.90
CA ILE A 102 -8.56 19.13 5.75
C ILE A 102 -7.23 18.38 5.97
N LYS A 103 -6.10 19.04 5.72
CA LYS A 103 -4.72 18.55 5.94
C LYS A 103 -4.42 17.21 5.23
N ARG A 104 -4.97 16.98 4.04
CA ARG A 104 -4.74 15.79 3.20
C ARG A 104 -3.86 16.07 1.97
N CYS A 105 -3.44 17.30 1.79
CA CYS A 105 -2.57 17.72 0.70
C CYS A 105 -1.74 18.90 1.17
N SER A 106 -0.46 18.94 0.82
CA SER A 106 0.43 20.08 1.13
C SER A 106 0.12 21.35 0.32
N GLY A 107 -0.72 21.28 -0.72
CA GLY A 107 -1.21 22.41 -1.49
C GLY A 107 -0.24 22.98 -2.54
N PRO A 108 0.59 22.17 -3.24
CA PRO A 108 1.63 22.70 -4.16
C PRO A 108 1.06 23.41 -5.39
N CYS A 109 -0.26 23.35 -5.60
CA CYS A 109 -0.92 24.11 -6.67
C CYS A 109 -0.92 25.62 -6.40
N ALA A 110 -1.04 26.03 -5.13
CA ALA A 110 -1.28 27.42 -4.74
C ALA A 110 -0.33 27.94 -3.66
N LEU A 111 0.42 27.08 -3.01
CA LEU A 111 1.37 27.42 -1.96
C LEU A 111 2.79 27.11 -2.43
N ASP A 112 3.74 27.84 -1.86
CA ASP A 112 5.17 27.61 -2.07
C ASP A 112 5.62 26.44 -1.16
N VAL A 113 5.47 25.22 -1.69
CA VAL A 113 5.90 24.00 -1.01
C VAL A 113 7.30 23.65 -1.50
N PRO A 114 8.30 23.53 -0.60
CA PRO A 114 9.63 23.11 -1.02
C PRO A 114 9.59 21.72 -1.69
N PRO A 115 10.12 21.57 -2.91
CA PRO A 115 10.11 20.28 -3.62
C PRO A 115 10.80 19.18 -2.84
N GLU A 116 11.83 19.50 -2.04
CA GLU A 116 12.56 18.56 -1.19
C GLU A 116 11.66 17.98 -0.10
N THR A 117 10.86 18.83 0.55
CA THR A 117 9.89 18.38 1.57
C THR A 117 8.84 17.46 0.97
N TYR A 118 8.39 17.77 -0.26
CA TYR A 118 7.46 16.89 -0.96
C TYR A 118 8.11 15.58 -1.38
N ALA A 119 9.38 15.59 -1.78
CA ALA A 119 10.15 14.40 -2.11
C ALA A 119 10.29 13.46 -0.91
N GLU A 120 10.46 14.00 0.30
CA GLU A 120 10.45 13.20 1.53
C GLU A 120 9.11 12.50 1.77
N GLN A 121 7.99 13.18 1.50
CA GLN A 121 6.65 12.57 1.60
C GLN A 121 6.45 11.46 0.57
N VAL A 122 6.97 11.64 -0.65
CA VAL A 122 6.94 10.61 -1.69
C VAL A 122 7.76 9.39 -1.27
N GLU A 123 8.93 9.59 -0.68
CA GLU A 123 9.76 8.48 -0.19
C GLU A 123 9.07 7.71 0.95
N ASP A 124 8.40 8.41 1.87
CA ASP A 124 7.59 7.78 2.91
C ASP A 124 6.48 6.91 2.31
N VAL A 125 5.82 7.37 1.23
CA VAL A 125 4.82 6.58 0.50
C VAL A 125 5.43 5.38 -0.21
N LYS A 126 6.61 5.51 -0.80
CA LYS A 126 7.33 4.39 -1.44
C LYS A 126 7.71 3.33 -0.41
N MET A 127 8.19 3.73 0.76
CA MET A 127 8.48 2.82 1.87
C MET A 127 7.21 2.08 2.31
N PHE A 128 6.10 2.79 2.50
CA PHE A 128 4.82 2.20 2.90
C PHE A 128 4.31 1.18 1.87
N LEU A 129 4.32 1.53 0.58
CA LEU A 129 3.87 0.64 -0.50
C LEU A 129 4.84 -0.51 -0.78
N GLY A 130 6.12 -0.32 -0.52
CA GLY A 130 7.17 -1.33 -0.65
C GLY A 130 7.32 -2.24 0.57
N GLY A 131 6.45 -2.11 1.58
CA GLY A 131 6.49 -2.97 2.77
C GLY A 131 7.61 -2.66 3.76
N LYS A 132 8.42 -1.61 3.54
CA LYS A 132 9.51 -1.18 4.45
C LYS A 132 8.99 -0.46 5.69
N ASN A 133 8.05 -1.10 6.35
CA ASN A 133 7.24 -0.48 7.38
C ASN A 133 8.02 -0.17 8.66
N VAL A 134 8.99 -1.02 9.03
CA VAL A 134 9.83 -0.81 10.23
C VAL A 134 10.70 0.43 10.06
N GLU A 135 11.34 0.55 8.90
CA GLU A 135 12.17 1.70 8.55
C GLU A 135 11.33 2.99 8.49
N LEU A 136 10.13 2.91 7.90
CA LEU A 136 9.20 4.04 7.83
C LEU A 136 8.77 4.51 9.22
N VAL A 137 8.41 3.59 10.13
CA VAL A 137 8.03 3.91 11.53
C VAL A 137 9.17 4.63 12.24
N GLN A 138 10.41 4.13 12.11
CA GLN A 138 11.59 4.75 12.72
C GLN A 138 11.83 6.16 12.16
N ARG A 139 11.74 6.32 10.84
CA ARG A 139 11.90 7.60 10.15
C ARG A 139 10.85 8.63 10.56
N LEU A 140 9.56 8.25 10.56
CA LEU A 140 8.47 9.13 10.97
C LEU A 140 8.58 9.54 12.44
N ARG A 141 8.97 8.61 13.31
CA ARG A 141 9.18 8.87 14.75
C ARG A 141 10.33 9.85 14.97
N GLY A 142 11.47 9.64 14.30
CA GLY A 142 12.60 10.56 14.37
C GLY A 142 12.25 11.98 13.93
N ARG A 143 11.58 12.11 12.77
CA ARG A 143 11.12 13.43 12.26
C ARG A 143 10.12 14.09 13.19
N MET A 144 9.18 13.32 13.75
CA MET A 144 8.20 13.83 14.73
C MET A 144 8.91 14.41 15.96
N THR A 145 9.89 13.71 16.52
CA THR A 145 10.65 14.17 17.68
C THR A 145 11.43 15.45 17.33
N THR A 146 12.16 15.48 16.22
CA THR A 146 12.91 16.68 15.79
C THR A 146 12.00 17.89 15.57
N ARG A 147 10.80 17.69 14.99
CA ARG A 147 9.83 18.80 14.83
C ARG A 147 9.29 19.29 16.17
N ALA A 148 9.03 18.39 17.11
CA ALA A 148 8.58 18.75 18.45
C ALA A 148 9.67 19.51 19.24
N GLU A 149 10.93 19.11 19.12
CA GLU A 149 12.08 19.80 19.73
C GLU A 149 12.27 21.22 19.16
N ASN A 150 11.94 21.43 17.87
CA ASN A 150 11.96 22.72 17.21
C ASN A 150 10.65 23.53 17.42
N GLU A 151 9.79 23.11 18.34
CA GLU A 151 8.51 23.75 18.66
C GLU A 151 7.51 23.79 17.49
N ASP A 152 7.77 23.05 16.38
CA ASP A 152 6.85 22.88 15.25
C ASP A 152 5.81 21.78 15.56
N PHE A 153 4.94 22.06 16.51
CA PHE A 153 3.95 21.11 17.02
C PHE A 153 2.89 20.75 15.99
N GLU A 154 2.59 21.63 15.03
CA GLU A 154 1.62 21.34 13.97
C GLU A 154 2.13 20.24 13.02
N THR A 155 3.38 20.37 12.56
CA THR A 155 4.00 19.34 11.72
C THR A 155 4.23 18.05 12.51
N ALA A 156 4.65 18.16 13.78
CA ALA A 156 4.80 16.99 14.65
C ALA A 156 3.47 16.22 14.83
N ALA A 157 2.34 16.92 14.98
CA ALA A 157 1.02 16.28 15.07
C ALA A 157 0.62 15.54 13.79
N VAL A 158 0.91 16.10 12.61
CA VAL A 158 0.68 15.43 11.32
C VAL A 158 1.52 14.16 11.21
N LEU A 159 2.79 14.21 11.59
CA LEU A 159 3.68 13.04 11.59
C LEU A 159 3.22 11.97 12.60
N ARG A 160 2.75 12.36 13.78
CA ARG A 160 2.16 11.44 14.77
C ARG A 160 0.95 10.71 14.19
N ASP A 161 0.06 11.43 13.52
CA ASP A 161 -1.15 10.85 12.94
C ASP A 161 -0.83 9.90 11.77
N SER A 162 0.19 10.23 10.97
CA SER A 162 0.72 9.35 9.93
C SER A 162 1.36 8.09 10.52
N LEU A 163 2.16 8.22 11.57
CA LEU A 163 2.77 7.11 12.31
C LEU A 163 1.70 6.16 12.86
N ALA A 164 0.68 6.69 13.55
CA ALA A 164 -0.41 5.89 14.09
C ALA A 164 -1.22 5.17 12.99
N ALA A 165 -1.33 5.74 11.80
CA ALA A 165 -1.98 5.10 10.65
C ALA A 165 -1.15 3.95 10.09
N VAL A 166 0.16 4.13 9.95
CA VAL A 166 1.09 3.08 9.52
C VAL A 166 1.06 1.92 10.52
N GLU A 167 1.21 2.19 11.82
CA GLU A 167 1.18 1.17 12.87
C GLU A 167 -0.15 0.37 12.88
N ARG A 168 -1.29 1.04 12.71
CA ARG A 168 -2.59 0.36 12.58
C ARG A 168 -2.70 -0.52 11.32
N THR A 169 -2.10 -0.09 10.23
CA THR A 169 -2.09 -0.88 9.00
C THR A 169 -1.24 -2.12 9.18
N LEU A 170 -0.07 -1.98 9.82
CA LEU A 170 0.80 -3.09 10.18
C LEU A 170 0.13 -4.12 11.08
N ALA A 171 -0.57 -3.66 12.13
CA ALA A 171 -1.30 -4.54 13.03
C ALA A 171 -2.36 -5.40 12.29
N LYS A 172 -2.92 -4.90 11.17
CA LYS A 172 -3.84 -5.66 10.31
C LYS A 172 -3.13 -6.58 9.33
N GLN A 173 -1.88 -6.26 8.94
CA GLN A 173 -1.12 -6.99 7.91
C GLN A 173 -0.29 -8.17 8.45
N HIS A 174 -0.32 -8.47 9.74
CA HIS A 174 0.39 -9.64 10.29
C HIS A 174 0.02 -10.99 9.66
N ILE A 175 -0.89 -11.00 8.68
CA ILE A 175 -1.32 -12.20 7.93
C ILE A 175 -0.64 -12.30 6.54
N VAL A 176 0.03 -11.24 6.05
CA VAL A 176 0.72 -11.24 4.74
C VAL A 176 2.16 -10.77 4.95
N GLN A 177 3.07 -11.73 5.04
CA GLN A 177 4.51 -11.43 5.07
C GLN A 177 4.99 -11.14 3.65
N ASP A 178 5.69 -10.00 3.47
CA ASP A 178 6.27 -9.56 2.19
C ASP A 178 7.63 -10.22 1.86
N GLU A 179 8.12 -11.14 2.69
CA GLU A 179 9.27 -11.94 2.35
C GLU A 179 8.83 -13.11 1.47
N PHE A 180 9.48 -13.26 0.30
CA PHE A 180 9.34 -14.41 -0.60
C PHE A 180 9.90 -15.68 0.06
N VAL A 181 9.51 -15.94 1.30
CA VAL A 181 9.96 -17.09 2.08
C VAL A 181 9.00 -18.25 1.85
N ASP A 182 9.58 -19.41 1.64
CA ASP A 182 8.84 -20.66 1.67
C ASP A 182 8.56 -21.04 3.11
N GLN A 183 7.29 -21.16 3.47
CA GLN A 183 6.89 -21.52 4.83
C GLN A 183 5.61 -22.32 4.84
N ASP A 184 5.49 -23.18 5.83
CA ASP A 184 4.27 -23.94 6.10
C ASP A 184 3.68 -23.43 7.42
N VAL A 185 2.45 -22.89 7.34
CA VAL A 185 1.75 -22.33 8.51
C VAL A 185 0.78 -23.37 9.02
N TRP A 186 0.92 -23.76 10.29
CA TRP A 186 0.09 -24.72 10.96
C TRP A 186 -0.88 -24.02 11.89
N GLY A 187 -2.18 -24.30 11.73
CA GLY A 187 -3.23 -23.87 12.63
C GLY A 187 -3.88 -25.08 13.30
N ILE A 188 -4.09 -25.02 14.61
CA ILE A 188 -4.77 -26.06 15.37
C ILE A 188 -6.01 -25.42 16.01
N TYR A 189 -7.15 -26.03 15.78
CA TYR A 189 -8.42 -25.68 16.42
C TYR A 189 -8.99 -26.90 17.13
N ARG A 190 -9.45 -26.72 18.36
CA ARG A 190 -10.11 -27.77 19.16
C ARG A 190 -11.49 -27.30 19.57
N GLU A 191 -12.49 -28.15 19.32
CA GLU A 191 -13.85 -27.96 19.76
C GLU A 191 -14.36 -29.28 20.38
N ALA A 192 -14.60 -29.26 21.67
CA ALA A 192 -14.93 -30.47 22.47
C ALA A 192 -13.90 -31.60 22.21
N ASP A 193 -14.36 -32.72 21.65
CA ASP A 193 -13.55 -33.91 21.36
C ASP A 193 -12.98 -33.94 19.94
N ALA A 194 -13.15 -32.87 19.18
CA ALA A 194 -12.65 -32.79 17.81
C ALA A 194 -11.46 -31.82 17.73
N ILE A 195 -10.38 -32.28 17.08
CA ILE A 195 -9.21 -31.46 16.76
C ILE A 195 -9.14 -31.32 15.25
N GLU A 196 -9.08 -30.10 14.77
CA GLU A 196 -8.79 -29.78 13.37
C GLU A 196 -7.39 -29.17 13.27
N VAL A 197 -6.56 -29.77 12.43
CA VAL A 197 -5.24 -29.25 12.09
C VAL A 197 -5.28 -28.82 10.64
N ALA A 198 -5.03 -27.54 10.40
CA ALA A 198 -4.93 -26.99 9.05
C ALA A 198 -3.50 -26.60 8.75
N VAL A 199 -3.01 -26.98 7.57
CA VAL A 199 -1.69 -26.57 7.06
C VAL A 199 -1.88 -25.76 5.80
N MET A 200 -1.26 -24.59 5.77
CA MET A 200 -1.19 -23.73 4.59
C MET A 200 0.24 -23.72 4.07
N PHE A 201 0.41 -24.07 2.79
CA PHE A 201 1.71 -24.05 2.12
C PHE A 201 1.90 -22.73 1.40
N ILE A 202 2.90 -21.95 1.83
CA ILE A 202 3.28 -20.70 1.22
C ILE A 202 4.63 -20.90 0.53
N ARG A 203 4.71 -20.56 -0.76
CA ARG A 203 5.92 -20.64 -1.57
C ARG A 203 6.11 -19.31 -2.29
N ALA A 204 7.32 -18.74 -2.19
CA ALA A 204 7.63 -17.41 -2.72
C ALA A 204 6.58 -16.36 -2.29
N GLY A 205 6.19 -16.36 -1.00
CA GLY A 205 5.16 -15.46 -0.45
C GLY A 205 3.73 -15.72 -0.93
N LYS A 206 3.46 -16.80 -1.70
CA LYS A 206 2.13 -17.12 -2.25
C LYS A 206 1.58 -18.39 -1.63
N LEU A 207 0.30 -18.36 -1.26
CA LEU A 207 -0.42 -19.56 -0.84
C LEU A 207 -0.60 -20.49 -2.04
N VAL A 208 0.11 -21.64 -2.04
CA VAL A 208 0.08 -22.63 -3.11
C VAL A 208 -0.83 -23.82 -2.80
N GLY A 209 -1.16 -24.03 -1.52
CA GLY A 209 -2.05 -25.12 -1.13
C GLY A 209 -2.51 -25.04 0.32
N ARG A 210 -3.55 -25.81 0.61
CA ARG A 210 -4.07 -26.00 1.97
C ARG A 210 -4.43 -27.48 2.16
N ARG A 211 -4.12 -28.03 3.34
CA ARG A 211 -4.65 -29.33 3.80
C ARG A 211 -5.27 -29.15 5.17
N ALA A 212 -6.36 -29.83 5.43
CA ALA A 212 -6.99 -29.90 6.73
C ALA A 212 -7.14 -31.37 7.14
N PHE A 213 -6.84 -31.66 8.38
CA PHE A 213 -6.93 -32.97 8.99
C PHE A 213 -7.87 -32.86 10.18
N ASN A 214 -8.93 -33.63 10.18
CA ASN A 214 -9.87 -33.72 11.28
C ASN A 214 -9.63 -35.03 12.03
N GLN A 215 -9.31 -34.94 13.30
CA GLN A 215 -9.18 -36.10 14.17
C GLN A 215 -10.17 -35.96 15.32
N LYS A 216 -11.04 -36.94 15.47
CA LYS A 216 -11.82 -37.10 16.69
C LYS A 216 -10.95 -37.78 17.73
N ASP A 217 -10.97 -37.24 18.95
CA ASP A 217 -10.21 -37.80 20.06
C ASP A 217 -10.59 -39.30 20.22
N GLN A 218 -9.63 -40.18 19.99
CA GLN A 218 -9.70 -41.51 20.52
C GLN A 218 -9.14 -41.40 21.91
N GLU A 219 -9.93 -41.76 22.91
CA GLU A 219 -9.49 -41.91 24.29
C GLU A 219 -8.13 -42.60 24.29
N LEU A 220 -7.13 -41.90 24.79
CA LEU A 220 -5.84 -42.51 25.09
C LEU A 220 -6.07 -43.49 26.23
N PRO A 221 -5.60 -44.74 26.10
CA PRO A 221 -5.75 -45.76 27.12
C PRO A 221 -5.05 -45.36 28.44
#